data_a407eb701820ce44bb990d1f48706f9a
#
_entry.id   a407eb701820ce44bb990d1f48706f9a
#
_cell.length_a   1.000
_cell.length_b   1.000
_cell.length_c   1.000
_cell.angle_alpha   90.00
_cell.angle_beta   90.00
_cell.angle_gamma   90.00
#
_symmetry.space_group_name_H-M   'P 1'
#
loop_
_entity.id
_entity.type
_entity.pdbx_description
1 polymer ?
#
loop_
_entity_poly.entity_id
_entity_poly.type
_entity_poly.pdbx_seq_one_letter_code
_entity_poly.pdbx_strand_id
1 'polypeptide(L)'
;MTFLELINDVLIRLRETQVSTNAETGYSTLIGKFVNDAKRQVEDAFSWNVLATDITVTTVAATYQYSLTGAGQKFQVQDAINSTANIGLTNISFVEMNRYQNFAVIPAATIPSMYAFEGVDASGDTKVTLYPRPDAVYSLRFSLTVPQATLAADGTAVLVPDVLVAQNAYARALAERGEDGGINSSEAYQLYRTMLSDHIALEGTRYPENQEFVAI
;
A
#
# COMPACT_ATOMS: atom_id res chain seq x y z
N MET A 1 10.41 12.68 7.85
CA MET A 1 10.48 12.59 9.33
C MET A 1 10.49 11.13 9.76
N THR A 2 11.20 10.81 10.82
CA THR A 2 11.15 9.50 11.49
C THR A 2 9.91 9.39 12.37
N PHE A 3 9.60 8.18 12.84
CA PHE A 3 8.45 7.94 13.71
C PHE A 3 8.50 8.76 15.00
N LEU A 4 9.68 8.84 15.65
CA LEU A 4 9.87 9.64 16.86
C LEU A 4 9.75 11.15 16.57
N GLU A 5 10.29 11.62 15.45
CA GLU A 5 10.17 13.03 15.06
C GLU A 5 8.71 13.43 14.81
N LEU A 6 7.91 12.55 14.18
CA LEU A 6 6.47 12.78 13.99
C LEU A 6 5.71 12.86 15.33
N ILE A 7 6.02 11.94 16.26
CA ILE A 7 5.43 11.98 17.63
C ILE A 7 5.78 13.29 18.31
N ASN A 8 7.04 13.68 18.28
CA ASN A 8 7.51 14.92 18.92
C ASN A 8 6.95 16.18 18.26
N ASP A 9 6.77 16.20 16.92
CA ASP A 9 6.12 17.31 16.24
C ASP A 9 4.66 17.51 16.72
N VAL A 10 3.92 16.42 16.87
CA VAL A 10 2.56 16.47 17.42
C VAL A 10 2.56 16.91 18.86
N LEU A 11 3.46 16.39 19.71
CA LEU A 11 3.58 16.78 21.13
C LEU A 11 3.87 18.27 21.28
N ILE A 12 4.81 18.82 20.49
CA ILE A 12 5.13 20.25 20.50
C ILE A 12 3.90 21.11 20.18
N ARG A 13 3.14 20.74 19.14
CA ARG A 13 1.90 21.45 18.76
C ARG A 13 0.84 21.40 19.85
N LEU A 14 0.82 20.33 20.64
CA LEU A 14 -0.05 20.17 21.82
C LEU A 14 0.51 20.84 23.09
N ARG A 15 1.67 21.50 23.00
CA ARG A 15 2.39 22.12 24.13
C ARG A 15 2.80 21.10 25.22
N GLU A 16 3.06 19.87 24.80
CA GLU A 16 3.55 18.79 25.67
C GLU A 16 5.07 18.64 25.57
N THR A 17 5.64 17.97 26.56
CA THR A 17 7.07 17.68 26.60
C THR A 17 7.44 16.65 25.53
N GLN A 18 8.53 16.92 24.81
CA GLN A 18 9.11 15.94 23.87
C GLN A 18 9.63 14.71 24.62
N VAL A 19 9.64 13.59 23.91
CA VAL A 19 10.10 12.30 24.41
C VAL A 19 11.35 11.82 23.66
N SER A 20 12.16 10.99 24.33
CA SER A 20 13.38 10.39 23.76
C SER A 20 13.10 9.07 23.02
N THR A 21 11.96 8.43 23.33
CA THR A 21 11.49 7.20 22.65
C THR A 21 9.98 7.21 22.50
N ASN A 22 9.46 6.48 21.51
CA ASN A 22 8.02 6.40 21.24
C ASN A 22 7.19 5.84 22.43
N ALA A 23 7.81 5.01 23.28
CA ALA A 23 7.17 4.32 24.38
C ALA A 23 7.52 4.93 25.75
N GLU A 24 8.11 6.12 25.82
CA GLU A 24 8.54 6.76 27.08
C GLU A 24 7.37 7.07 28.01
N THR A 25 6.24 7.48 27.46
CA THR A 25 5.01 7.77 28.21
C THR A 25 3.80 7.06 27.59
N GLY A 26 2.74 6.87 28.39
CA GLY A 26 1.46 6.37 27.86
C GLY A 26 0.88 7.29 26.79
N TYR A 27 1.09 8.60 26.94
CA TYR A 27 0.60 9.59 25.98
C TYR A 27 1.40 9.57 24.67
N SER A 28 2.74 9.47 24.72
CA SER A 28 3.55 9.33 23.50
C SER A 28 3.21 8.05 22.73
N THR A 29 2.91 6.97 23.43
CA THR A 29 2.42 5.72 22.84
C THR A 29 1.08 5.91 22.13
N LEU A 30 0.14 6.68 22.70
CA LEU A 30 -1.14 7.03 22.11
C LEU A 30 -0.95 7.88 20.83
N ILE A 31 -0.11 8.91 20.91
CA ILE A 31 0.23 9.74 19.73
C ILE A 31 0.86 8.87 18.63
N GLY A 32 1.72 7.91 18.99
CA GLY A 32 2.29 6.95 18.03
C GLY A 32 1.23 6.13 17.28
N LYS A 33 0.12 5.77 17.94
CA LYS A 33 -1.04 5.14 17.28
C LYS A 33 -1.72 6.11 16.33
N PHE A 34 -1.94 7.36 16.72
CA PHE A 34 -2.54 8.38 15.84
C PHE A 34 -1.66 8.65 14.62
N VAL A 35 -0.33 8.67 14.78
CA VAL A 35 0.61 8.80 13.65
C VAL A 35 0.45 7.63 12.68
N ASN A 36 0.36 6.39 13.15
CA ASN A 36 0.16 5.23 12.30
C ASN A 36 -1.22 5.22 11.61
N ASP A 37 -2.27 5.64 12.29
CA ASP A 37 -3.61 5.75 11.71
C ASP A 37 -3.67 6.88 10.67
N ALA A 38 -3.01 8.01 10.96
CA ALA A 38 -2.87 9.11 10.01
C ALA A 38 -2.09 8.68 8.76
N LYS A 39 -0.96 7.96 8.94
CA LYS A 39 -0.17 7.40 7.85
C LYS A 39 -1.03 6.51 6.94
N ARG A 40 -1.79 5.57 7.51
CA ARG A 40 -2.69 4.70 6.73
C ARG A 40 -3.72 5.50 5.94
N GLN A 41 -4.30 6.53 6.55
CA GLN A 41 -5.29 7.38 5.86
C GLN A 41 -4.67 8.15 4.69
N VAL A 42 -3.42 8.62 4.82
CA VAL A 42 -2.69 9.27 3.72
C VAL A 42 -2.36 8.28 2.62
N GLU A 43 -1.89 7.08 2.97
CA GLU A 43 -1.59 5.99 2.02
C GLU A 43 -2.82 5.58 1.21
N ASP A 44 -3.99 5.53 1.86
CA ASP A 44 -5.26 5.14 1.23
C ASP A 44 -5.88 6.21 0.35
N ALA A 45 -5.47 7.47 0.53
CA ALA A 45 -6.08 8.59 -0.18
C ALA A 45 -5.63 8.69 -1.65
N PHE A 46 -4.47 8.17 -1.99
CA PHE A 46 -3.91 8.26 -3.33
C PHE A 46 -2.88 7.15 -3.61
N SER A 47 -2.68 6.83 -4.88
CA SER A 47 -1.63 5.89 -5.32
C SER A 47 -0.26 6.59 -5.35
N TRP A 48 0.37 6.71 -4.19
CA TRP A 48 1.66 7.39 -4.04
C TRP A 48 2.77 6.60 -4.73
N ASN A 49 3.49 7.23 -5.64
CA ASN A 49 4.58 6.55 -6.34
C ASN A 49 5.73 6.11 -5.42
N VAL A 50 5.91 6.78 -4.28
CA VAL A 50 6.90 6.39 -3.27
C VAL A 50 6.62 5.00 -2.65
N LEU A 51 5.39 4.52 -2.74
CA LEU A 51 4.96 3.20 -2.30
C LEU A 51 5.04 2.14 -3.41
N ALA A 52 5.46 2.53 -4.61
CA ALA A 52 5.62 1.58 -5.72
C ALA A 52 6.77 0.61 -5.43
N THR A 53 6.49 -0.66 -5.61
CA THR A 53 7.46 -1.74 -5.42
C THR A 53 7.23 -2.85 -6.44
N ASP A 54 8.30 -3.57 -6.76
CA ASP A 54 8.24 -4.70 -7.69
C ASP A 54 8.42 -6.00 -6.92
N ILE A 55 7.46 -6.91 -7.07
CA ILE A 55 7.55 -8.27 -6.54
C ILE A 55 7.76 -9.23 -7.69
N THR A 56 8.83 -10.00 -7.63
CA THR A 56 9.14 -11.01 -8.65
C THR A 56 8.80 -12.40 -8.15
N VAL A 57 8.00 -13.12 -8.92
CA VAL A 57 7.64 -14.52 -8.70
C VAL A 57 8.36 -15.37 -9.74
N THR A 58 9.14 -16.35 -9.29
CA THR A 58 9.77 -17.34 -10.16
C THR A 58 8.89 -18.57 -10.24
N THR A 59 8.45 -18.95 -11.45
CA THR A 59 7.56 -20.09 -11.62
C THR A 59 8.29 -21.43 -11.60
N VAL A 60 7.54 -22.48 -11.31
CA VAL A 60 7.97 -23.88 -11.40
C VAL A 60 7.00 -24.60 -12.35
N ALA A 61 7.52 -25.46 -13.21
CA ALA A 61 6.67 -26.22 -14.16
C ALA A 61 5.54 -26.95 -13.44
N ALA A 62 4.35 -26.93 -14.01
CA ALA A 62 3.11 -27.50 -13.52
C ALA A 62 2.52 -26.87 -12.22
N THR A 63 3.21 -25.95 -11.57
CA THR A 63 2.71 -25.19 -10.42
C THR A 63 2.02 -23.92 -10.92
N TYR A 64 0.80 -23.67 -10.47
CA TYR A 64 0.01 -22.54 -10.97
C TYR A 64 -0.36 -21.50 -9.89
N GLN A 65 -0.10 -21.80 -8.61
CA GLN A 65 -0.41 -20.92 -7.50
C GLN A 65 0.86 -20.50 -6.76
N TYR A 66 0.99 -19.21 -6.49
CA TYR A 66 2.16 -18.58 -5.85
C TYR A 66 1.72 -17.54 -4.84
N SER A 67 2.54 -17.25 -3.82
CA SER A 67 2.35 -16.12 -2.91
C SER A 67 3.14 -14.91 -3.39
N LEU A 68 2.51 -13.72 -3.35
CA LEU A 68 3.20 -12.44 -3.54
C LEU A 68 3.81 -12.01 -2.22
N THR A 69 4.97 -12.60 -1.89
CA THR A 69 5.64 -12.37 -0.61
C THR A 69 5.97 -10.89 -0.41
N GLY A 70 5.47 -10.30 0.68
CA GLY A 70 5.62 -8.89 1.01
C GLY A 70 4.55 -7.96 0.46
N ALA A 71 3.58 -8.45 -0.34
CA ALA A 71 2.47 -7.64 -0.81
C ALA A 71 1.40 -7.41 0.29
N GLY A 72 1.29 -8.36 1.23
CA GLY A 72 0.21 -8.36 2.20
C GLY A 72 -1.16 -8.55 1.54
N GLN A 73 -2.20 -8.00 2.17
CA GLN A 73 -3.59 -8.10 1.69
C GLN A 73 -4.10 -6.84 1.01
N LYS A 74 -3.36 -5.74 1.13
CA LYS A 74 -3.79 -4.42 0.66
C LYS A 74 -2.71 -3.85 -0.24
N PHE A 75 -2.98 -3.84 -1.52
CA PHE A 75 -2.11 -3.26 -2.54
C PHE A 75 -2.93 -2.90 -3.78
N GLN A 76 -2.36 -2.08 -4.62
CA GLN A 76 -2.88 -1.78 -5.95
C GLN A 76 -1.90 -2.33 -6.99
N VAL A 77 -2.42 -3.00 -8.02
CA VAL A 77 -1.60 -3.47 -9.15
C VAL A 77 -1.46 -2.33 -10.15
N GLN A 78 -0.24 -1.99 -10.49
CA GLN A 78 0.07 -1.04 -11.56
C GLN A 78 0.33 -1.76 -12.88
N ASP A 79 1.11 -2.85 -12.82
CA ASP A 79 1.45 -3.65 -14.00
C ASP A 79 1.82 -5.08 -13.59
N ALA A 80 1.68 -6.02 -14.52
CA ALA A 80 2.11 -7.41 -14.34
C ALA A 80 2.67 -7.94 -15.66
N ILE A 81 3.93 -8.34 -15.66
CA ILE A 81 4.63 -8.81 -16.85
C ILE A 81 5.34 -10.15 -16.62
N ASN A 82 5.40 -10.95 -17.65
CA ASN A 82 6.32 -12.08 -17.73
C ASN A 82 7.60 -11.60 -18.43
N SER A 83 8.62 -11.28 -17.63
CA SER A 83 9.87 -10.72 -18.14
C SER A 83 10.71 -11.73 -18.95
N THR A 84 10.52 -13.05 -18.72
CA THR A 84 11.20 -14.09 -19.48
C THR A 84 10.62 -14.22 -20.89
N ALA A 85 9.30 -14.11 -21.03
CA ALA A 85 8.61 -14.24 -22.31
C ALA A 85 8.33 -12.89 -22.99
N ASN A 86 8.62 -11.75 -22.34
CA ASN A 86 8.35 -10.39 -22.80
C ASN A 86 6.86 -10.15 -23.15
N ILE A 87 5.95 -10.61 -22.31
CA ILE A 87 4.50 -10.42 -22.48
C ILE A 87 3.87 -9.83 -21.23
N GLY A 88 2.85 -8.98 -21.42
CA GLY A 88 1.98 -8.53 -20.32
C GLY A 88 1.08 -9.65 -19.83
N LEU A 89 0.77 -9.65 -18.53
CA LEU A 89 -0.18 -10.57 -17.92
C LEU A 89 -1.53 -9.88 -17.78
N THR A 90 -2.60 -10.54 -18.19
CA THR A 90 -3.96 -10.03 -18.08
C THR A 90 -4.58 -10.46 -16.75
N ASN A 91 -5.12 -9.51 -15.99
CA ASN A 91 -5.90 -9.80 -14.79
C ASN A 91 -7.29 -10.31 -15.20
N ILE A 92 -7.69 -11.47 -14.69
CA ILE A 92 -9.02 -12.05 -14.89
C ILE A 92 -9.71 -12.31 -13.55
N SER A 93 -11.03 -12.50 -13.58
CA SER A 93 -11.76 -12.81 -12.36
C SER A 93 -11.40 -14.19 -11.79
N PHE A 94 -11.45 -14.33 -10.46
CA PHE A 94 -11.23 -15.64 -9.82
C PHE A 94 -12.20 -16.73 -10.32
N VAL A 95 -13.44 -16.36 -10.62
CA VAL A 95 -14.44 -17.30 -11.16
C VAL A 95 -14.03 -17.82 -12.54
N GLU A 96 -13.52 -16.94 -13.38
CA GLU A 96 -13.03 -17.29 -14.71
C GLU A 96 -11.76 -18.15 -14.64
N MET A 97 -10.83 -17.79 -13.76
CA MET A 97 -9.63 -18.59 -13.49
C MET A 97 -10.00 -20.02 -13.06
N ASN A 98 -10.97 -20.18 -12.16
CA ASN A 98 -11.45 -21.49 -11.73
C ASN A 98 -12.06 -22.31 -12.87
N ARG A 99 -12.75 -21.66 -13.80
CA ARG A 99 -13.27 -22.33 -15.00
C ARG A 99 -12.13 -22.85 -15.87
N TYR A 100 -11.12 -22.03 -16.14
CA TYR A 100 -9.95 -22.45 -16.92
C TYR A 100 -9.17 -23.59 -16.26
N GLN A 101 -9.05 -23.59 -14.94
CA GLN A 101 -8.31 -24.62 -14.20
C GLN A 101 -9.06 -25.95 -14.07
N ASN A 102 -10.41 -25.94 -14.02
CA ASN A 102 -11.20 -27.10 -13.61
C ASN A 102 -12.11 -27.66 -14.71
N PHE A 103 -12.43 -26.92 -15.79
CA PHE A 103 -13.28 -27.43 -16.85
C PHE A 103 -12.52 -28.29 -17.88
N ALA A 104 -11.22 -28.12 -18.00
CA ALA A 104 -10.40 -28.99 -18.81
C ALA A 104 -9.95 -30.22 -18.02
N VAL A 105 -10.03 -31.40 -18.61
CA VAL A 105 -9.52 -32.66 -18.00
C VAL A 105 -8.01 -32.55 -17.75
N ILE A 106 -7.30 -31.84 -18.64
CA ILE A 106 -5.90 -31.50 -18.49
C ILE A 106 -5.79 -30.00 -18.78
N PRO A 107 -5.53 -29.15 -17.78
CA PRO A 107 -5.31 -27.72 -17.99
C PRO A 107 -4.12 -27.48 -18.93
N ALA A 108 -4.24 -26.49 -19.80
CA ALA A 108 -3.15 -26.12 -20.70
C ALA A 108 -1.86 -25.77 -19.92
N ALA A 109 -0.74 -26.33 -20.35
CA ALA A 109 0.57 -26.03 -19.82
C ALA A 109 1.40 -25.35 -20.94
N THR A 110 1.71 -24.06 -20.75
CA THR A 110 2.51 -23.24 -21.66
C THR A 110 2.89 -21.94 -20.94
N ILE A 111 3.33 -20.92 -21.68
CA ILE A 111 3.69 -19.61 -21.15
C ILE A 111 2.48 -18.98 -20.44
N PRO A 112 2.58 -18.62 -19.13
CA PRO A 112 1.51 -17.91 -18.43
C PRO A 112 1.25 -16.54 -19.05
N SER A 113 -0.03 -16.23 -19.31
CA SER A 113 -0.48 -14.96 -19.88
C SER A 113 -1.60 -14.29 -19.08
N MET A 114 -2.21 -15.02 -18.14
CA MET A 114 -3.30 -14.53 -17.31
C MET A 114 -3.03 -14.81 -15.84
N TYR A 115 -3.55 -13.95 -14.97
CA TYR A 115 -3.48 -14.14 -13.52
C TYR A 115 -4.78 -13.75 -12.84
N ALA A 116 -5.01 -14.31 -11.66
CA ALA A 116 -6.08 -13.92 -10.75
C ALA A 116 -5.58 -13.99 -9.31
N PHE A 117 -6.13 -13.16 -8.43
CA PHE A 117 -5.84 -13.24 -7.00
C PHE A 117 -6.78 -14.23 -6.30
N GLU A 118 -6.25 -15.01 -5.37
CA GLU A 118 -6.96 -16.08 -4.69
C GLU A 118 -6.59 -16.16 -3.20
N GLY A 119 -7.30 -15.43 -2.36
CA GLY A 119 -7.09 -15.49 -0.92
C GLY A 119 -5.68 -15.11 -0.47
N VAL A 120 -5.29 -15.57 0.71
CA VAL A 120 -3.98 -15.27 1.34
C VAL A 120 -3.30 -16.55 1.81
N ASP A 121 -2.01 -16.49 2.01
CA ASP A 121 -1.23 -17.55 2.63
C ASP A 121 -1.21 -17.45 4.16
N ALA A 122 -0.47 -18.33 4.83
CA ALA A 122 -0.35 -18.33 6.29
C ALA A 122 0.38 -17.11 6.87
N SER A 123 1.16 -16.40 6.05
CA SER A 123 1.85 -15.15 6.41
C SER A 123 0.98 -13.92 6.21
N GLY A 124 -0.19 -14.07 5.58
CA GLY A 124 -1.09 -12.97 5.22
C GLY A 124 -0.79 -12.35 3.87
N ASP A 125 0.11 -12.91 3.07
CA ASP A 125 0.41 -12.46 1.72
C ASP A 125 -0.62 -12.99 0.72
N THR A 126 -1.00 -12.15 -0.24
CA THR A 126 -1.99 -12.52 -1.26
C THR A 126 -1.41 -13.56 -2.22
N LYS A 127 -2.22 -14.59 -2.51
CA LYS A 127 -1.88 -15.59 -3.51
C LYS A 127 -2.32 -15.15 -4.90
N VAL A 128 -1.50 -15.50 -5.89
CA VAL A 128 -1.77 -15.34 -7.31
C VAL A 128 -1.84 -16.69 -8.00
N THR A 129 -2.87 -16.90 -8.80
CA THR A 129 -3.07 -18.08 -9.64
C THR A 129 -2.84 -17.70 -11.09
N LEU A 130 -2.10 -18.53 -11.82
CA LEU A 130 -1.66 -18.30 -13.20
C LEU A 130 -2.38 -19.21 -14.18
N TYR A 131 -2.64 -18.69 -15.37
CA TYR A 131 -3.12 -19.49 -16.50
C TYR A 131 -2.53 -18.98 -17.83
N PRO A 132 -2.16 -19.86 -18.78
CA PRO A 132 -1.97 -21.30 -18.63
C PRO A 132 -1.00 -21.69 -17.51
N ARG A 133 -1.01 -22.96 -17.07
CA ARG A 133 -0.02 -23.44 -16.10
C ARG A 133 1.38 -23.31 -16.69
N PRO A 134 2.38 -22.83 -15.92
CA PRO A 134 3.75 -22.77 -16.39
C PRO A 134 4.26 -24.14 -16.85
N ASP A 135 4.84 -24.22 -18.05
CA ASP A 135 5.55 -25.41 -18.56
C ASP A 135 7.04 -25.38 -18.25
N ALA A 136 7.56 -24.21 -17.85
CA ALA A 136 8.96 -23.97 -17.55
C ALA A 136 9.11 -22.95 -16.41
N VAL A 137 10.35 -22.54 -16.15
CA VAL A 137 10.69 -21.46 -15.21
C VAL A 137 10.55 -20.12 -15.94
N TYR A 138 9.67 -19.25 -15.43
CA TYR A 138 9.46 -17.87 -15.88
C TYR A 138 9.65 -16.91 -14.71
N SER A 139 10.14 -15.71 -15.00
CA SER A 139 10.21 -14.60 -14.04
C SER A 139 9.01 -13.68 -14.29
N LEU A 140 8.07 -13.66 -13.35
CA LEU A 140 6.88 -12.81 -13.39
C LEU A 140 7.09 -11.62 -12.45
N ARG A 141 7.02 -10.41 -12.98
CA ARG A 141 7.16 -9.18 -12.22
C ARG A 141 5.80 -8.53 -12.05
N PHE A 142 5.44 -8.27 -10.81
CA PHE A 142 4.25 -7.52 -10.41
C PHE A 142 4.69 -6.16 -9.87
N SER A 143 4.36 -5.10 -10.56
CA SER A 143 4.57 -3.73 -10.09
C SER A 143 3.35 -3.31 -9.28
N LEU A 144 3.55 -3.10 -7.99
CA LEU A 144 2.48 -2.88 -7.01
C LEU A 144 2.71 -1.57 -6.25
N THR A 145 1.63 -0.94 -5.81
CA THR A 145 1.69 0.05 -4.73
C THR A 145 1.31 -0.65 -3.43
N VAL A 146 2.27 -0.78 -2.52
CA VAL A 146 2.11 -1.50 -1.24
C VAL A 146 2.23 -0.52 -0.08
N PRO A 147 1.24 -0.44 0.84
CA PRO A 147 1.33 0.41 2.02
C PRO A 147 2.56 0.05 2.87
N GLN A 148 3.21 1.08 3.43
CA GLN A 148 4.32 0.87 4.35
C GLN A 148 3.85 0.15 5.61
N ALA A 149 4.65 -0.80 6.11
CA ALA A 149 4.39 -1.46 7.39
C ALA A 149 4.16 -0.44 8.53
N THR A 150 3.48 -0.88 9.59
CA THR A 150 3.26 -0.06 10.78
C THR A 150 4.59 0.41 11.36
N LEU A 151 4.72 1.72 11.61
CA LEU A 151 5.90 2.30 12.22
C LEU A 151 6.00 1.82 13.68
N ALA A 152 7.09 1.14 14.03
CA ALA A 152 7.32 0.59 15.35
C ALA A 152 8.63 1.08 15.98
N ALA A 153 9.69 1.22 15.19
CA ALA A 153 10.99 1.70 15.66
C ALA A 153 11.12 3.22 15.48
N ASP A 154 11.70 3.89 16.48
CA ASP A 154 11.87 5.35 16.54
C ASP A 154 12.50 5.95 15.28
N GLY A 155 13.52 5.29 14.73
CA GLY A 155 14.26 5.73 13.56
C GLY A 155 13.63 5.39 12.22
N THR A 156 12.48 4.72 12.18
CA THR A 156 11.81 4.37 10.91
C THR A 156 11.23 5.62 10.27
N ALA A 157 11.69 5.97 9.07
CA ALA A 157 11.16 7.09 8.31
C ALA A 157 9.81 6.75 7.69
N VAL A 158 8.86 7.70 7.72
CA VAL A 158 7.61 7.60 6.96
C VAL A 158 7.92 7.85 5.47
N LEU A 159 7.30 7.08 4.59
CA LEU A 159 7.51 7.19 3.14
C LEU A 159 6.59 8.24 2.50
N VAL A 160 5.33 8.29 2.89
CA VAL A 160 4.37 9.29 2.40
C VAL A 160 4.68 10.68 2.96
N PRO A 161 4.15 11.77 2.38
CA PRO A 161 4.44 13.12 2.85
C PRO A 161 4.20 13.29 4.36
N ASP A 162 5.27 13.49 5.09
CA ASP A 162 5.30 13.56 6.55
C ASP A 162 4.45 14.69 7.13
N VAL A 163 4.39 15.82 6.44
CA VAL A 163 3.55 16.96 6.83
C VAL A 163 2.07 16.60 6.90
N LEU A 164 1.58 15.76 5.97
CA LEU A 164 0.19 15.28 5.96
C LEU A 164 -0.07 14.36 7.15
N VAL A 165 0.87 13.46 7.43
CA VAL A 165 0.78 12.54 8.57
C VAL A 165 0.77 13.31 9.89
N ALA A 166 1.69 14.27 10.06
CA ALA A 166 1.77 15.10 11.26
C ALA A 166 0.48 15.92 11.47
N GLN A 167 -0.03 16.57 10.41
CA GLN A 167 -1.26 17.38 10.51
C GLN A 167 -2.49 16.55 10.85
N ASN A 168 -2.64 15.38 10.24
CA ASN A 168 -3.77 14.48 10.54
C ASN A 168 -3.65 13.88 11.96
N ALA A 169 -2.46 13.47 12.38
CA ALA A 169 -2.24 12.97 13.74
C ALA A 169 -2.51 14.06 14.78
N TYR A 170 -2.13 15.31 14.52
CA TYR A 170 -2.45 16.45 15.38
C TYR A 170 -3.96 16.68 15.48
N ALA A 171 -4.71 16.64 14.38
CA ALA A 171 -6.16 16.77 14.40
C ALA A 171 -6.83 15.67 15.26
N ARG A 172 -6.34 14.42 15.18
CA ARG A 172 -6.82 13.31 15.99
C ARG A 172 -6.51 13.50 17.46
N ALA A 173 -5.33 14.01 17.80
CA ALA A 173 -4.93 14.27 19.17
C ALA A 173 -5.77 15.41 19.80
N LEU A 174 -6.11 16.44 19.03
CA LEU A 174 -7.04 17.48 19.48
C LEU A 174 -8.45 16.93 19.72
N ALA A 175 -8.93 16.06 18.84
CA ALA A 175 -10.24 15.42 19.00
C ALA A 175 -10.30 14.52 20.24
N GLU A 176 -9.21 13.82 20.57
CA GLU A 176 -9.12 12.99 21.77
C GLU A 176 -9.15 13.83 23.05
N ARG A 177 -8.47 14.99 23.06
CA ARG A 177 -8.50 15.91 24.21
C ARG A 177 -9.87 16.53 24.46
N GLY A 178 -10.60 16.86 23.43
CA GLY A 178 -11.96 17.38 23.51
C GLY A 178 -12.11 18.72 24.26
N GLU A 179 -11.02 19.46 24.48
CA GLU A 179 -10.97 20.66 25.34
C GLU A 179 -11.82 21.83 24.86
N ASP A 180 -12.16 21.90 23.57
CA ASP A 180 -12.83 23.03 22.93
C ASP A 180 -14.15 22.64 22.25
N GLY A 181 -14.72 21.50 22.60
CA GLY A 181 -15.93 20.97 21.95
C GLY A 181 -15.72 20.54 20.50
N GLY A 182 -14.46 20.38 20.06
CA GLY A 182 -14.12 19.86 18.75
C GLY A 182 -13.88 20.91 17.66
N ILE A 183 -13.90 22.21 17.98
CA ILE A 183 -13.69 23.29 16.99
C ILE A 183 -12.28 23.24 16.42
N ASN A 184 -11.24 23.24 17.27
CA ASN A 184 -9.84 23.21 16.85
C ASN A 184 -9.48 21.90 16.12
N SER A 185 -10.05 20.77 16.53
CA SER A 185 -9.85 19.51 15.84
C SER A 185 -10.47 19.51 14.45
N SER A 186 -11.65 20.12 14.29
CA SER A 186 -12.32 20.30 13.01
C SER A 186 -11.54 21.21 12.06
N GLU A 187 -11.02 22.33 12.56
CA GLU A 187 -10.15 23.23 11.78
C GLU A 187 -8.86 22.55 11.34
N ALA A 188 -8.20 21.85 12.26
CA ALA A 188 -6.98 21.11 11.97
C ALA A 188 -7.21 20.00 10.93
N TYR A 189 -8.37 19.33 10.98
CA TYR A 189 -8.74 18.32 9.98
C TYR A 189 -9.09 18.94 8.62
N GLN A 190 -9.76 20.10 8.57
CA GLN A 190 -10.02 20.81 7.31
C GLN A 190 -8.71 21.26 6.66
N LEU A 191 -7.75 21.76 7.44
CA LEU A 191 -6.42 22.10 6.94
C LEU A 191 -5.72 20.87 6.36
N TYR A 192 -5.77 19.72 7.06
CA TYR A 192 -5.25 18.45 6.53
C TYR A 192 -5.86 18.11 5.16
N ARG A 193 -7.18 18.22 5.02
CA ARG A 193 -7.86 17.92 3.75
C ARG A 193 -7.42 18.82 2.61
N THR A 194 -7.24 20.11 2.87
CA THR A 194 -6.73 21.07 1.88
C THR A 194 -5.30 20.69 1.47
N MET A 195 -4.42 20.46 2.44
CA MET A 195 -3.03 20.03 2.18
C MET A 195 -2.97 18.71 1.39
N LEU A 196 -3.85 17.75 1.72
CA LEU A 196 -3.92 16.47 1.01
C LEU A 196 -4.30 16.69 -0.46
N SER A 197 -5.30 17.52 -0.73
CA SER A 197 -5.72 17.86 -2.10
C SER A 197 -4.57 18.49 -2.91
N ASP A 198 -3.82 19.41 -2.29
CA ASP A 198 -2.68 20.08 -2.93
C ASP A 198 -1.56 19.07 -3.26
N HIS A 199 -1.25 18.16 -2.31
CA HIS A 199 -0.24 17.13 -2.54
C HIS A 199 -0.64 16.13 -3.62
N ILE A 200 -1.91 15.72 -3.66
CA ILE A 200 -2.45 14.84 -4.71
C ILE A 200 -2.35 15.53 -6.08
N ALA A 201 -2.70 16.81 -6.17
CA ALA A 201 -2.58 17.58 -7.42
C ALA A 201 -1.14 17.66 -7.92
N LEU A 202 -0.17 17.88 -7.01
CA LEU A 202 1.26 17.90 -7.34
C LEU A 202 1.78 16.52 -7.77
N GLU A 203 1.40 15.46 -7.06
CA GLU A 203 1.82 14.09 -7.38
C GLU A 203 1.24 13.65 -8.74
N GLY A 204 -0.03 13.92 -9.01
CA GLY A 204 -0.68 13.59 -10.28
C GLY A 204 -0.04 14.29 -11.49
N THR A 205 0.54 15.48 -11.33
CA THR A 205 1.26 16.15 -12.43
C THR A 205 2.65 15.56 -12.68
N ARG A 206 3.28 14.96 -11.67
CA ARG A 206 4.61 14.33 -11.80
C ARG A 206 4.56 12.98 -12.51
N TYR A 207 3.45 12.27 -12.40
CA TYR A 207 3.25 10.93 -12.93
C TYR A 207 2.01 10.93 -13.84
N PRO A 208 2.15 11.36 -15.11
CA PRO A 208 1.03 11.39 -16.05
C PRO A 208 0.51 9.96 -16.27
N GLU A 209 -0.81 9.82 -16.28
CA GLU A 209 -1.46 8.55 -16.60
C GLU A 209 -1.10 8.10 -18.02
N ASN A 210 -0.82 6.82 -18.19
CA ASN A 210 -0.71 6.21 -19.52
C ASN A 210 -2.09 6.26 -20.19
N GLN A 211 -2.25 7.12 -21.17
CA GLN A 211 -3.44 7.13 -22.03
C GLN A 211 -3.27 6.06 -23.09
N GLU A 212 -3.89 4.90 -22.92
CA GLU A 212 -4.05 3.93 -24.01
C GLU A 212 -5.12 4.44 -24.98
N PHE A 213 -4.69 4.89 -26.16
CA PHE A 213 -5.60 5.15 -27.25
C PHE A 213 -5.98 3.82 -27.90
N VAL A 214 -7.16 3.29 -27.59
CA VAL A 214 -7.74 2.18 -28.35
C VAL A 214 -8.32 2.78 -29.62
N ALA A 215 -7.69 2.52 -30.76
CA ALA A 215 -8.28 2.81 -32.05
C ALA A 215 -9.54 1.94 -32.24
N ILE A 216 -10.69 2.58 -32.42
CA ILE A 216 -11.98 1.94 -32.71
C ILE A 216 -12.03 1.62 -34.23
#